data_82db84c7185b0f00ea5fe734a42e14d4
#
_entry.id   82db84c7185b0f00ea5fe734a42e14d4
#
_cell.length_a   1.000
_cell.length_b   1.000
_cell.length_c   1.000
_cell.angle_alpha   90.00
_cell.angle_beta   90.00
_cell.angle_gamma   90.00
#
_symmetry.space_group_name_H-M   'P 1'
#
loop_
_entity.id
_entity.type
_entity.pdbx_description
1 polymer ?
#
loop_
_entity_poly.entity_id
_entity_poly.type
_entity_poly.pdbx_seq_one_letter_code
_entity_poly.pdbx_strand_id
1 'polypeptide(L)'
;MRLYQPAQIASVLACIVLAGTAVLTCSPKGYDVVLPVPEIPAPFTAEVTAYSSSPDETWGDPFITASGREVHDGLVACPRKYPFGTRFRIGEGIYTCWDRLHKRFDQRFDIWKPSKQEALQFGIQILVVEAL
;
A
#
# COMPACT_ATOMS: atom_id res chain seq x y z
N MET A 1 12.49 14.97 -15.10
CA MET A 1 11.35 15.85 -15.33
C MET A 1 10.81 15.54 -16.72
N ARG A 2 9.82 14.62 -16.81
CA ARG A 2 9.19 14.27 -18.09
C ARG A 2 7.86 15.02 -18.15
N LEU A 3 7.78 15.93 -19.11
CA LEU A 3 6.59 16.71 -19.40
C LEU A 3 5.49 15.79 -19.95
N TYR A 4 4.36 15.81 -19.27
CA TYR A 4 3.12 15.20 -19.71
C TYR A 4 2.58 16.02 -20.90
N GLN A 5 2.54 15.44 -22.09
CA GLN A 5 1.84 16.03 -23.23
C GLN A 5 0.38 15.59 -23.19
N PRO A 6 -0.57 16.54 -23.17
CA PRO A 6 -1.98 16.18 -23.34
C PRO A 6 -2.23 15.81 -24.81
N ALA A 7 -2.73 14.59 -25.00
CA ALA A 7 -3.20 14.13 -26.31
C ALA A 7 -4.35 15.03 -26.77
N GLN A 8 -4.16 15.63 -27.93
CA GLN A 8 -5.17 16.46 -28.57
C GLN A 8 -6.38 15.62 -28.97
N ILE A 9 -7.52 15.93 -28.41
CA ILE A 9 -8.82 15.39 -28.83
C ILE A 9 -9.19 16.15 -30.09
N ALA A 10 -8.84 15.61 -31.25
CA ALA A 10 -9.36 16.09 -32.52
C ALA A 10 -10.72 15.43 -32.78
N SER A 11 -11.79 16.10 -32.36
CA SER A 11 -13.15 15.77 -32.76
C SER A 11 -13.36 16.25 -34.18
N VAL A 12 -13.27 15.35 -35.13
CA VAL A 12 -13.69 15.64 -36.51
C VAL A 12 -15.12 15.12 -36.70
N LEU A 13 -16.08 15.98 -36.45
CA LEU A 13 -17.45 15.81 -36.92
C LEU A 13 -17.53 16.23 -38.39
N ALA A 14 -17.39 15.27 -39.31
CA ALA A 14 -17.73 15.45 -40.69
C ALA A 14 -19.09 14.80 -40.95
N CYS A 15 -20.16 15.56 -40.81
CA CYS A 15 -21.47 15.17 -41.31
C CYS A 15 -21.58 15.63 -42.77
N ILE A 16 -21.47 14.71 -43.70
CA ILE A 16 -21.84 14.93 -45.10
C ILE A 16 -23.30 14.46 -45.26
N VAL A 17 -24.18 15.42 -45.49
CA VAL A 17 -25.56 15.14 -45.85
C VAL A 17 -25.61 14.90 -47.34
N LEU A 18 -25.87 13.67 -47.78
CA LEU A 18 -26.29 13.34 -49.13
C LEU A 18 -27.72 12.77 -49.06
N ALA A 19 -28.59 13.38 -49.83
CA ALA A 19 -29.99 13.00 -49.95
C ALA A 19 -30.12 11.60 -50.55
N GLY A 20 -30.68 10.69 -49.77
CA GLY A 20 -30.96 9.32 -50.19
C GLY A 20 -31.04 8.41 -48.98
N THR A 21 -32.20 7.91 -48.68
CA THR A 21 -32.63 7.12 -47.53
C THR A 21 -31.67 5.97 -47.12
N ALA A 22 -30.62 6.30 -46.37
CA ALA A 22 -29.91 5.32 -45.60
C ALA A 22 -29.56 5.94 -44.22
N VAL A 23 -30.21 5.47 -43.17
CA VAL A 23 -29.87 5.82 -41.80
C VAL A 23 -28.57 5.14 -41.46
N LEU A 24 -27.45 5.85 -41.58
CA LEU A 24 -26.17 5.42 -41.02
C LEU A 24 -26.22 5.67 -39.52
N THR A 25 -26.50 4.61 -38.75
CA THR A 25 -26.27 4.61 -37.30
C THR A 25 -24.78 4.69 -37.05
N CYS A 26 -24.29 5.87 -36.74
CA CYS A 26 -22.94 6.05 -36.22
C CYS A 26 -22.92 5.52 -34.77
N SER A 27 -22.57 4.24 -34.57
CA SER A 27 -22.27 3.72 -33.26
C SER A 27 -20.96 4.33 -32.80
N PRO A 28 -20.92 5.09 -31.69
CA PRO A 28 -19.64 5.47 -31.12
C PRO A 28 -18.91 4.18 -30.68
N LYS A 29 -17.74 3.93 -31.27
CA LYS A 29 -16.86 2.89 -30.75
C LYS A 29 -16.56 3.26 -29.29
N GLY A 30 -17.23 2.58 -28.37
CA GLY A 30 -16.93 2.66 -26.96
C GLY A 30 -15.50 2.18 -26.75
N TYR A 31 -14.63 3.10 -26.39
CA TYR A 31 -13.33 2.71 -25.85
C TYR A 31 -13.61 2.26 -24.43
N ASP A 32 -13.61 0.96 -24.20
CA ASP A 32 -13.57 0.41 -22.85
C ASP A 32 -12.23 0.80 -22.25
N VAL A 33 -12.20 1.91 -21.51
CA VAL A 33 -11.06 2.30 -20.71
C VAL A 33 -11.01 1.33 -19.53
N VAL A 34 -10.36 0.20 -19.72
CA VAL A 34 -10.03 -0.71 -18.63
C VAL A 34 -8.95 -0.01 -17.81
N LEU A 35 -9.34 0.64 -16.73
CA LEU A 35 -8.39 1.16 -15.76
C LEU A 35 -7.66 -0.04 -15.16
N PRO A 36 -6.33 0.00 -15.04
CA PRO A 36 -5.60 -1.06 -14.36
C PRO A 36 -6.11 -1.17 -12.93
N VAL A 37 -6.72 -2.30 -12.60
CA VAL A 37 -7.05 -2.62 -11.22
C VAL A 37 -5.72 -2.76 -10.49
N PRO A 38 -5.50 -2.04 -9.38
CA PRO A 38 -4.28 -2.21 -8.61
C PRO A 38 -4.17 -3.68 -8.18
N GLU A 39 -3.12 -4.34 -8.64
CA GLU A 39 -2.85 -5.73 -8.30
C GLU A 39 -2.49 -5.77 -6.81
N ILE A 40 -3.40 -6.30 -5.99
CA ILE A 40 -3.12 -6.56 -4.58
C ILE A 40 -2.14 -7.74 -4.56
N PRO A 41 -0.93 -7.58 -3.99
CA PRO A 41 0.03 -8.66 -3.94
C PRO A 41 -0.56 -9.88 -3.24
N ALA A 42 -0.34 -11.07 -3.81
CA ALA A 42 -0.77 -12.31 -3.17
C ALA A 42 -0.18 -12.42 -1.75
N PRO A 43 -0.88 -13.08 -0.81
CA PRO A 43 -0.35 -13.35 0.52
C PRO A 43 1.00 -14.07 0.45
N PHE A 44 1.93 -13.69 1.31
CA PHE A 44 3.27 -14.27 1.38
C PHE A 44 3.66 -14.51 2.84
N THR A 45 4.66 -15.36 3.06
CA THR A 45 5.22 -15.58 4.40
C THR A 45 6.38 -14.63 4.68
N ALA A 46 6.43 -14.08 5.89
CA ALA A 46 7.52 -13.23 6.33
C ALA A 46 7.90 -13.52 7.78
N GLU A 47 9.13 -13.16 8.13
CA GLU A 47 9.55 -13.09 9.52
C GLU A 47 8.90 -11.88 10.18
N VAL A 48 8.23 -12.13 11.30
CA VAL A 48 7.53 -11.12 12.09
C VAL A 48 8.08 -11.17 13.51
N THR A 49 8.49 -10.01 13.99
CA THR A 49 8.96 -9.79 15.36
C THR A 49 8.04 -8.83 16.10
N ALA A 50 8.33 -8.52 17.34
CA ALA A 50 7.65 -7.47 18.06
C ALA A 50 8.66 -6.60 18.80
N TYR A 51 8.34 -5.32 18.95
CA TYR A 51 9.11 -4.32 19.69
C TYR A 51 8.22 -3.52 20.63
N SER A 52 8.82 -2.80 21.56
CA SER A 52 8.10 -1.93 22.50
C SER A 52 8.69 -0.52 22.51
N SER A 53 8.04 0.40 23.23
CA SER A 53 8.56 1.75 23.47
C SER A 53 9.65 1.78 24.56
N SER A 54 10.53 0.77 24.56
CA SER A 54 11.71 0.75 25.46
C SER A 54 12.85 1.54 24.84
N PRO A 55 13.53 2.43 25.61
CA PRO A 55 14.60 3.27 25.09
C PRO A 55 15.81 2.50 24.53
N ASP A 56 15.95 1.24 24.90
CA ASP A 56 17.00 0.33 24.41
C ASP A 56 16.64 -0.38 23.09
N GLU A 57 15.40 -0.26 22.63
CA GLU A 57 14.89 -0.88 21.39
C GLU A 57 14.70 0.12 20.25
N THR A 58 14.66 1.43 20.54
CA THR A 58 14.34 2.48 19.59
C THR A 58 15.38 3.58 19.56
N TRP A 59 15.49 4.25 18.41
CA TRP A 59 16.33 5.45 18.25
C TRP A 59 15.46 6.69 18.31
N GLY A 60 15.82 7.63 19.18
CA GLY A 60 15.06 8.87 19.38
C GLY A 60 13.96 8.72 20.42
N ASP A 61 12.81 9.32 20.17
CA ASP A 61 11.65 9.20 21.06
C ASP A 61 10.97 7.83 20.85
N PRO A 62 10.93 6.96 21.87
CA PRO A 62 10.38 5.61 21.73
C PRO A 62 8.85 5.58 21.56
N PHE A 63 8.17 6.71 21.75
CA PHE A 63 6.73 6.84 21.57
C PHE A 63 6.34 7.43 20.22
N ILE A 64 7.31 7.87 19.41
CA ILE A 64 7.07 8.46 18.08
C ILE A 64 7.65 7.56 17.00
N THR A 65 6.79 7.15 16.08
CA THR A 65 7.16 6.30 14.93
C THR A 65 7.95 7.07 13.87
N ALA A 66 8.54 6.37 12.92
CA ALA A 66 9.22 6.97 11.76
C ALA A 66 8.30 7.82 10.88
N SER A 67 6.99 7.66 10.96
CA SER A 67 5.98 8.51 10.29
C SER A 67 5.63 9.78 11.07
N GLY A 68 6.17 9.96 12.29
CA GLY A 68 5.85 11.09 13.18
C GLY A 68 4.55 10.92 13.97
N ARG A 69 3.99 9.73 14.02
CA ARG A 69 2.77 9.40 14.79
C ARG A 69 3.15 8.79 16.13
N GLU A 70 2.26 8.93 17.11
CA GLU A 70 2.36 8.19 18.36
C GLU A 70 2.16 6.69 18.13
N VAL A 71 2.85 5.87 18.92
CA VAL A 71 2.67 4.42 18.92
C VAL A 71 1.31 4.04 19.50
N HIS A 72 0.70 3.00 18.96
CA HIS A 72 -0.59 2.48 19.41
C HIS A 72 -0.78 1.02 18.99
N ASP A 73 -1.76 0.33 19.57
CA ASP A 73 -2.12 -1.02 19.14
C ASP A 73 -2.53 -1.06 17.66
N GLY A 74 -2.15 -2.15 16.98
CA GLY A 74 -2.38 -2.30 15.55
C GLY A 74 -1.36 -1.59 14.66
N LEU A 75 -0.26 -1.12 15.24
CA LEU A 75 0.86 -0.53 14.50
C LEU A 75 1.92 -1.59 14.16
N VAL A 76 2.50 -1.46 12.97
CA VAL A 76 3.63 -2.29 12.52
C VAL A 76 4.70 -1.45 11.85
N ALA A 77 5.95 -1.73 12.15
CA ALA A 77 7.07 -1.32 11.32
C ALA A 77 7.18 -2.27 10.13
N CYS A 78 7.18 -1.73 8.93
CA CYS A 78 7.12 -2.50 7.69
C CYS A 78 8.30 -2.17 6.76
N PRO A 79 8.61 -3.05 5.76
CA PRO A 79 9.60 -2.77 4.74
C PRO A 79 9.32 -1.45 3.97
N ARG A 80 10.40 -0.76 3.59
CA ARG A 80 10.34 0.57 2.90
C ARG A 80 9.64 0.55 1.55
N LYS A 81 9.54 -0.62 0.92
CA LYS A 81 8.79 -0.80 -0.33
C LYS A 81 7.29 -0.52 -0.20
N TYR A 82 6.76 -0.59 1.01
CA TYR A 82 5.36 -0.28 1.29
C TYR A 82 5.26 1.17 1.82
N PRO A 83 4.37 2.00 1.28
CA PRO A 83 4.14 3.35 1.81
C PRO A 83 3.56 3.32 3.22
N PHE A 84 3.76 4.40 3.99
CA PHE A 84 3.06 4.58 5.26
C PHE A 84 1.54 4.60 5.02
N GLY A 85 0.78 4.02 5.94
CA GLY A 85 -0.66 3.85 5.83
C GLY A 85 -1.09 2.53 5.17
N THR A 86 -0.15 1.77 4.58
CA THR A 86 -0.49 0.43 4.06
C THR A 86 -0.97 -0.46 5.20
N ARG A 87 -2.09 -1.12 4.99
CA ARG A 87 -2.65 -2.06 5.95
C ARG A 87 -2.26 -3.48 5.59
N PHE A 88 -2.00 -4.27 6.62
CA PHE A 88 -1.63 -5.69 6.46
C PHE A 88 -2.49 -6.55 7.38
N ARG A 89 -2.90 -7.69 6.87
CA ARG A 89 -3.28 -8.82 7.72
C ARG A 89 -2.03 -9.63 7.99
N ILE A 90 -1.65 -9.79 9.27
CA ILE A 90 -0.50 -10.58 9.72
C ILE A 90 -1.03 -11.64 10.69
N GLY A 91 -1.01 -12.89 10.28
CA GLY A 91 -1.74 -13.94 10.99
C GLY A 91 -3.22 -13.57 11.11
N GLU A 92 -3.73 -13.49 12.33
CA GLU A 92 -5.14 -13.13 12.60
C GLU A 92 -5.37 -11.63 12.83
N GLY A 93 -4.30 -10.84 13.00
CA GLY A 93 -4.37 -9.41 13.30
C GLY A 93 -4.33 -8.51 12.07
N ILE A 94 -4.91 -7.32 12.19
CA ILE A 94 -4.79 -6.26 11.19
C ILE A 94 -3.93 -5.14 11.76
N TYR A 95 -2.91 -4.75 10.98
CA TYR A 95 -1.90 -3.76 11.37
C TYR A 95 -1.74 -2.71 10.29
N THR A 96 -1.39 -1.50 10.70
CA THR A 96 -1.10 -0.40 9.77
C THR A 96 0.38 -0.01 9.86
N CYS A 97 1.00 0.09 8.71
CA CYS A 97 2.41 0.47 8.59
C CYS A 97 2.60 1.96 8.90
N TRP A 98 3.05 2.30 10.10
CA TRP A 98 3.40 3.66 10.50
C TRP A 98 4.84 3.82 10.96
N ASP A 99 5.58 2.69 11.01
CA ASP A 99 6.96 2.71 11.47
C ASP A 99 7.93 1.98 10.52
N ARG A 100 9.23 2.07 10.79
CA ARG A 100 10.30 1.49 9.96
C ARG A 100 11.31 0.76 10.83
N LEU A 101 11.68 -0.43 10.38
CA LEU A 101 12.83 -1.14 10.93
C LEU A 101 14.15 -0.49 10.48
N HIS A 102 15.22 -0.84 11.18
CA HIS A 102 16.56 -0.56 10.70
C HIS A 102 16.78 -1.18 9.31
N LYS A 103 17.53 -0.50 8.42
CA LYS A 103 17.72 -0.90 7.01
C LYS A 103 18.17 -2.36 6.82
N ARG A 104 18.96 -2.91 7.72
CA ARG A 104 19.43 -4.31 7.66
C ARG A 104 18.29 -5.33 7.82
N PHE A 105 17.16 -4.92 8.35
CA PHE A 105 15.98 -5.75 8.59
C PHE A 105 14.79 -5.38 7.69
N ASP A 106 15.03 -4.67 6.59
CA ASP A 106 13.99 -4.13 5.70
C ASP A 106 13.21 -5.21 4.92
N GLN A 107 13.27 -6.46 5.34
CA GLN A 107 12.48 -7.57 4.80
C GLN A 107 11.52 -8.19 5.82
N ARG A 108 11.53 -7.68 7.06
CA ARG A 108 10.74 -8.15 8.19
C ARG A 108 9.57 -7.23 8.46
N PHE A 109 8.67 -7.70 9.30
CA PHE A 109 7.65 -6.90 9.95
C PHE A 109 7.89 -6.91 11.44
N ASP A 110 7.66 -5.79 12.11
CA ASP A 110 7.90 -5.65 13.55
C ASP A 110 6.67 -5.01 14.19
N ILE A 111 5.92 -5.79 14.97
CA ILE A 111 4.66 -5.37 15.57
C ILE A 111 4.93 -4.63 16.87
N TRP A 112 4.37 -3.44 17.02
CA TRP A 112 4.45 -2.73 18.28
C TRP A 112 3.60 -3.41 19.36
N LYS A 113 4.16 -3.49 20.56
CA LYS A 113 3.51 -4.01 21.77
C LYS A 113 3.61 -2.99 22.91
N PRO A 114 2.59 -2.89 23.78
CA PRO A 114 2.57 -1.91 24.85
C PRO A 114 3.65 -2.16 25.92
N SER A 115 4.17 -3.37 26.01
CA SER A 115 5.24 -3.71 26.97
C SER A 115 6.33 -4.55 26.35
N LYS A 116 7.54 -4.42 26.88
CA LYS A 116 8.70 -5.25 26.52
C LYS A 116 8.44 -6.73 26.79
N GLN A 117 7.71 -7.03 27.85
CA GLN A 117 7.37 -8.41 28.17
C GLN A 117 6.50 -9.04 27.07
N GLU A 118 5.50 -8.33 26.57
CA GLU A 118 4.65 -8.81 25.46
C GLU A 118 5.46 -8.96 24.16
N ALA A 119 6.37 -8.01 23.88
CA ALA A 119 7.24 -8.11 22.72
C ALA A 119 8.14 -9.36 22.80
N LEU A 120 8.74 -9.62 23.95
CA LEU A 120 9.57 -10.81 24.19
C LEU A 120 8.76 -12.11 24.12
N GLN A 121 7.53 -12.12 24.63
CA GLN A 121 6.61 -13.28 24.54
C GLN A 121 6.21 -13.57 23.10
N PHE A 122 6.01 -12.54 22.28
CA PHE A 122 5.72 -12.71 20.86
C PHE A 122 6.87 -13.38 20.13
N GLY A 123 8.11 -12.97 20.44
CA GLY A 123 9.35 -13.53 19.89
C GLY A 123 9.46 -13.33 18.38
N ILE A 124 9.99 -14.35 17.69
CA ILE A 124 10.16 -14.37 16.22
C ILE A 124 9.25 -15.43 15.65
N GLN A 125 8.41 -15.06 14.70
CA GLN A 125 7.46 -15.96 14.06
C GLN A 125 7.54 -15.85 12.54
N ILE A 126 7.22 -16.93 11.84
CA ILE A 126 6.99 -16.90 10.38
C ILE A 126 5.49 -16.90 10.18
N LEU A 127 4.96 -15.79 9.72
CA LEU A 127 3.51 -15.60 9.57
C LEU A 127 3.16 -15.27 8.12
N VAL A 128 1.91 -15.55 7.77
CA VAL A 128 1.32 -15.10 6.50
C VAL A 128 1.01 -13.61 6.62
N VAL A 129 1.44 -12.86 5.62
CA VAL A 129 1.24 -11.42 5.49
C VAL A 129 0.49 -11.15 4.19
N GLU A 130 -0.59 -10.41 4.30
CA GLU A 130 -1.43 -9.98 3.17
C GLU A 130 -1.56 -8.45 3.21
N ALA A 131 -1.28 -7.77 2.12
CA ALA A 131 -1.58 -6.34 1.97
C ALA A 131 -3.07 -6.15 1.66
N LEU A 132 -3.70 -5.16 2.30
CA LEU A 132 -5.15 -4.93 2.22
C LEU A 132 -5.49 -3.63 1.47
#